data_98ec73ad1b67353008f80f425eeaf86f
#
_entry.id   98ec73ad1b67353008f80f425eeaf86f
#
_cell.length_a   1.000
_cell.length_b   1.000
_cell.length_c   1.000
_cell.angle_alpha   90.00
_cell.angle_beta   90.00
_cell.angle_gamma   90.00
#
_symmetry.space_group_name_H-M   'P 1'
#
loop_
_entity.id
_entity.type
_entity.pdbx_description
1 polymer ?
#
loop_
_entity_poly.entity_id
_entity_poly.type
_entity_poly.pdbx_seq_one_letter_code
_entity_poly.pdbx_strand_id
1 'polypeptide(L)'
;MSEHQNRYPVAHYRWDVDKTYIHTDFDTLRSLIQTWLQRAEDKRNIPGAPALLRELLRIEGGSQVTFISGSPQQMRRVLLQKFEMDGIAPDNFILKPNLSNLLKLRLRDVHNQIGYKLHALFSSRILHRSEYLFGDDSEQDGLIYSLYGDLIEGRVGVDELQEFLTIAGLYRADIERIVSAYIAMEPGEGRVERVFIHLDRRSPVARFKAYGRRVVPVYNYFQAAVVLFDMGMLSPAALSNILEEMQRHHYGAIRLANSLQDIVRRGYATRDLALRVSAALRDARDGAGRDFQEAFEAALMALPSTGDAPELPHVLPDYRTLFEAERYRRTPMSISGREWLME
;
A
#
# COMPACT_ATOMS: atom_id res chain seq x y z
N MET A 1 -26.19 -31.54 3.33
CA MET A 1 -24.86 -31.01 3.63
C MET A 1 -24.59 -29.94 2.59
N SER A 2 -24.79 -28.68 2.95
CA SER A 2 -24.73 -27.55 2.02
C SER A 2 -23.27 -27.15 1.78
N GLU A 3 -22.82 -27.29 0.54
CA GLU A 3 -21.60 -26.69 0.02
C GLU A 3 -21.74 -25.15 -0.01
N HIS A 4 -21.59 -24.50 1.12
CA HIS A 4 -21.16 -23.09 1.16
C HIS A 4 -19.63 -23.09 1.17
N GLN A 5 -19.05 -23.47 0.02
CA GLN A 5 -17.65 -23.21 -0.25
C GLN A 5 -17.36 -21.73 -0.02
N ASN A 6 -16.36 -21.51 0.78
CA ASN A 6 -15.77 -20.24 1.21
C ASN A 6 -15.80 -19.20 0.07
N ARG A 7 -16.69 -18.21 0.16
CA ARG A 7 -16.98 -17.24 -0.90
C ARG A 7 -15.81 -16.29 -1.14
N TYR A 8 -14.84 -16.25 -0.22
CA TYR A 8 -13.71 -15.32 -0.26
C TYR A 8 -12.38 -16.08 -0.21
N PRO A 9 -11.39 -15.70 -1.02
CA PRO A 9 -10.08 -16.34 -1.00
C PRO A 9 -9.33 -16.00 0.30
N VAL A 10 -8.64 -16.97 0.86
CA VAL A 10 -7.75 -16.77 2.00
C VAL A 10 -6.53 -15.98 1.55
N ALA A 11 -6.27 -14.85 2.16
CA ALA A 11 -5.25 -13.91 1.75
C ALA A 11 -4.21 -13.62 2.84
N HIS A 12 -3.04 -13.16 2.42
CA HIS A 12 -2.02 -12.60 3.28
C HIS A 12 -1.88 -11.11 2.97
N TYR A 13 -2.25 -10.27 3.92
CA TYR A 13 -2.13 -8.82 3.81
C TYR A 13 -0.81 -8.35 4.39
N ARG A 14 -0.04 -7.60 3.60
CA ARG A 14 1.23 -7.05 4.01
C ARG A 14 1.14 -5.54 4.04
N TRP A 15 1.36 -4.95 5.21
CA TRP A 15 1.18 -3.53 5.43
C TRP A 15 2.47 -2.88 5.89
N ASP A 16 2.85 -1.82 5.20
CA ASP A 16 3.75 -0.83 5.78
C ASP A 16 3.04 -0.03 6.85
N VAL A 17 3.78 0.57 7.78
CA VAL A 17 3.19 1.28 8.92
C VAL A 17 3.21 2.78 8.71
N ASP A 18 4.38 3.33 8.44
CA ASP A 18 4.58 4.77 8.39
C ASP A 18 3.99 5.34 7.10
N LYS A 19 3.13 6.39 7.22
CA LYS A 19 2.41 7.02 6.08
C LYS A 19 1.46 6.10 5.29
N THR A 20 1.41 4.83 5.67
CA THR A 20 0.51 3.82 5.10
C THR A 20 -0.63 3.50 6.06
N TYR A 21 -0.32 3.13 7.30
CA TYR A 21 -1.29 2.81 8.34
C TYR A 21 -1.43 3.96 9.36
N ILE A 22 -0.30 4.54 9.77
CA ILE A 22 -0.21 5.64 10.72
C ILE A 22 0.30 6.89 9.99
N HIS A 23 -0.31 8.03 10.28
CA HIS A 23 0.18 9.33 9.83
C HIS A 23 1.46 9.69 10.60
N THR A 24 2.56 9.87 9.88
CA THR A 24 3.86 10.20 10.46
C THR A 24 4.51 11.35 9.71
N ASP A 25 4.90 12.40 10.44
CA ASP A 25 5.61 13.57 9.90
C ASP A 25 7.11 13.46 10.16
N PHE A 26 7.83 12.73 9.30
CA PHE A 26 9.28 12.49 9.45
C PHE A 26 10.15 13.36 8.55
N ASP A 27 10.00 14.65 8.55
CA ASP A 27 10.88 15.51 7.75
C ASP A 27 12.21 15.85 8.46
N THR A 28 12.28 15.65 9.79
CA THR A 28 13.49 15.95 10.59
C THR A 28 13.81 14.84 11.61
N LEU A 29 15.08 14.73 12.01
CA LEU A 29 15.51 13.81 13.09
C LEU A 29 14.77 14.10 14.40
N ARG A 30 14.45 15.37 14.66
CA ARG A 30 13.73 15.81 15.87
C ARG A 30 12.28 15.33 15.84
N SER A 31 11.61 15.41 14.69
CA SER A 31 10.24 14.91 14.56
C SER A 31 10.18 13.38 14.66
N LEU A 32 11.21 12.68 14.18
CA LEU A 32 11.35 11.24 14.33
C LEU A 32 11.45 10.82 15.81
N ILE A 33 12.30 11.49 16.60
CA ILE A 33 12.44 11.24 18.04
C ILE A 33 11.12 11.60 18.77
N GLN A 34 10.49 12.71 18.44
CA GLN A 34 9.22 13.11 19.04
C GLN A 34 8.11 12.09 18.76
N THR A 35 8.04 11.58 17.55
CA THR A 35 7.06 10.53 17.16
C THR A 35 7.32 9.21 17.91
N TRP A 36 8.58 8.89 18.22
CA TRP A 36 8.92 7.70 19.02
C TRP A 36 8.45 7.84 20.48
N LEU A 37 8.45 9.06 21.00
CA LEU A 37 8.00 9.36 22.37
C LEU A 37 6.47 9.50 22.48
N GLN A 38 5.74 9.61 21.36
CA GLN A 38 4.28 9.67 21.37
C GLN A 38 3.67 8.37 21.90
N ARG A 39 2.65 8.51 22.72
CA ARG A 39 1.85 7.37 23.18
C ARG A 39 1.03 6.78 22.04
N ALA A 40 0.56 5.55 22.19
CA ALA A 40 -0.28 4.88 21.21
C ALA A 40 -1.56 5.67 20.87
N GLU A 41 -2.17 6.29 21.88
CA GLU A 41 -3.38 7.13 21.78
C GLU A 41 -3.18 8.40 20.96
N ASP A 42 -1.96 8.96 20.93
CA ASP A 42 -1.63 10.17 20.17
C ASP A 42 -1.35 9.89 18.69
N LYS A 43 -1.16 8.63 18.33
CA LYS A 43 -0.88 8.24 16.93
C LYS A 43 -2.14 8.25 16.10
N ARG A 44 -2.17 9.12 15.10
CA ARG A 44 -3.29 9.22 14.16
C ARG A 44 -3.15 8.21 13.04
N ASN A 45 -4.23 7.50 12.75
CA ASN A 45 -4.30 6.60 11.61
C ASN A 45 -4.52 7.36 10.30
N ILE A 46 -4.08 6.78 9.20
CA ILE A 46 -4.55 7.20 7.88
C ILE A 46 -6.04 6.84 7.79
N PRO A 47 -6.91 7.81 7.44
CA PRO A 47 -8.36 7.59 7.40
C PRO A 47 -8.75 6.41 6.53
N GLY A 48 -9.53 5.49 7.08
CA GLY A 48 -10.01 4.28 6.42
C GLY A 48 -9.05 3.09 6.47
N ALA A 49 -7.75 3.25 6.79
CA ALA A 49 -6.81 2.14 6.85
C ALA A 49 -7.20 1.08 7.91
N PRO A 50 -7.49 1.44 9.17
CA PRO A 50 -7.91 0.45 10.17
C PRO A 50 -9.25 -0.21 9.81
N ALA A 51 -10.23 0.55 9.30
CA ALA A 51 -11.52 -0.01 8.91
C ALA A 51 -11.36 -1.04 7.78
N LEU A 52 -10.61 -0.68 6.73
CA LEU A 52 -10.34 -1.59 5.63
C LEU A 52 -9.67 -2.88 6.12
N LEU A 53 -8.60 -2.76 6.93
CA LEU A 53 -7.89 -3.94 7.43
C LEU A 53 -8.76 -4.81 8.32
N ARG A 54 -9.58 -4.23 9.23
CA ARG A 54 -10.54 -4.99 10.04
C ARG A 54 -11.52 -5.78 9.19
N GLU A 55 -12.09 -5.15 8.15
CA GLU A 55 -13.04 -5.84 7.27
C GLU A 55 -12.38 -6.97 6.49
N LEU A 56 -11.15 -6.78 6.02
CA LEU A 56 -10.37 -7.82 5.34
C LEU A 56 -10.03 -9.01 6.25
N LEU A 57 -9.76 -8.76 7.54
CA LEU A 57 -9.46 -9.82 8.52
C LEU A 57 -10.71 -10.54 9.04
N ARG A 58 -11.90 -9.97 8.90
CA ARG A 58 -13.19 -10.63 9.22
C ARG A 58 -13.61 -11.67 8.22
N ILE A 59 -12.94 -11.74 7.07
CA ILE A 59 -13.25 -12.73 6.03
C ILE A 59 -12.99 -14.14 6.58
N GLU A 60 -14.01 -14.99 6.51
CA GLU A 60 -13.88 -16.38 6.92
C GLU A 60 -12.81 -17.10 6.10
N GLY A 61 -12.00 -17.91 6.76
CA GLY A 61 -10.94 -18.68 6.10
C GLY A 61 -9.54 -18.44 6.63
N GLY A 62 -9.36 -17.54 7.62
CA GLY A 62 -8.08 -17.34 8.29
C GLY A 62 -7.09 -16.49 7.48
N SER A 63 -7.57 -15.37 6.93
CA SER A 63 -6.68 -14.34 6.38
C SER A 63 -5.72 -13.83 7.44
N GLN A 64 -4.50 -13.48 7.05
CA GLN A 64 -3.42 -13.09 7.96
C GLN A 64 -2.88 -11.71 7.61
N VAL A 65 -2.34 -11.01 8.61
CA VAL A 65 -1.67 -9.73 8.40
C VAL A 65 -0.25 -9.72 8.96
N THR A 66 0.68 -9.25 8.12
CA THR A 66 2.06 -8.95 8.51
C THR A 66 2.31 -7.47 8.34
N PHE A 67 2.69 -6.77 9.42
CA PHE A 67 3.21 -5.42 9.32
C PHE A 67 4.72 -5.44 9.13
N ILE A 68 5.21 -4.61 8.20
CA ILE A 68 6.63 -4.43 7.90
C ILE A 68 6.93 -2.93 7.98
N SER A 69 7.74 -2.49 8.94
CA SER A 69 8.05 -1.06 9.14
C SER A 69 9.55 -0.80 9.20
N GLY A 70 9.97 0.30 8.60
CA GLY A 70 11.31 0.86 8.76
C GLY A 70 11.61 1.38 10.16
N SER A 71 10.60 1.45 11.04
CA SER A 71 10.73 1.89 12.42
C SER A 71 11.59 0.94 13.27
N PRO A 72 12.29 1.45 14.30
CA PRO A 72 13.18 0.62 15.12
C PRO A 72 12.40 -0.27 16.12
N GLN A 73 13.05 -1.36 16.56
CA GLN A 73 12.48 -2.33 17.52
C GLN A 73 11.94 -1.71 18.81
N GLN A 74 12.48 -0.59 19.24
CA GLN A 74 12.04 0.14 20.44
C GLN A 74 10.58 0.62 20.34
N MET A 75 10.07 0.81 19.12
CA MET A 75 8.68 1.21 18.90
C MET A 75 7.69 0.06 18.97
N ARG A 76 8.16 -1.19 19.01
CA ARG A 76 7.30 -2.38 18.96
C ARG A 76 6.13 -2.32 19.94
N ARG A 77 6.41 -1.98 21.20
CA ARG A 77 5.38 -1.95 22.25
C ARG A 77 4.28 -0.91 21.95
N VAL A 78 4.68 0.29 21.57
CA VAL A 78 3.74 1.40 21.28
C VAL A 78 2.90 1.10 20.05
N LEU A 79 3.52 0.53 19.02
CA LEU A 79 2.82 0.18 17.78
C LEU A 79 1.87 -1.00 17.99
N LEU A 80 2.25 -2.03 18.75
CA LEU A 80 1.34 -3.12 19.11
C LEU A 80 0.14 -2.63 19.92
N GLN A 81 0.35 -1.74 20.90
CA GLN A 81 -0.74 -1.08 21.62
C GLN A 81 -1.67 -0.32 20.67
N LYS A 82 -1.11 0.37 19.67
CA LYS A 82 -1.91 1.10 18.67
C LYS A 82 -2.76 0.14 17.86
N PHE A 83 -2.20 -0.95 17.38
CA PHE A 83 -2.96 -1.97 16.64
C PHE A 83 -4.07 -2.59 17.48
N GLU A 84 -3.80 -2.88 18.76
CA GLU A 84 -4.80 -3.38 19.70
C GLU A 84 -5.96 -2.39 19.91
N MET A 85 -5.66 -1.08 20.09
CA MET A 85 -6.67 -0.02 20.17
C MET A 85 -7.52 0.08 18.89
N ASP A 86 -6.95 -0.23 17.74
CA ASP A 86 -7.64 -0.26 16.46
C ASP A 86 -8.42 -1.59 16.23
N GLY A 87 -8.35 -2.53 17.18
CA GLY A 87 -8.98 -3.85 17.07
C GLY A 87 -8.28 -4.79 16.09
N ILE A 88 -6.97 -4.64 15.91
CA ILE A 88 -6.16 -5.46 15.00
C ILE A 88 -5.10 -6.22 15.81
N ALA A 89 -5.08 -7.54 15.61
CA ALA A 89 -4.03 -8.42 16.14
C ALA A 89 -3.18 -8.90 14.95
N PRO A 90 -1.95 -8.37 14.78
CA PRO A 90 -1.08 -8.82 13.69
C PRO A 90 -0.57 -10.25 13.93
N ASP A 91 -0.60 -11.09 12.90
CA ASP A 91 0.03 -12.41 12.92
C ASP A 91 1.56 -12.29 12.96
N ASN A 92 2.10 -11.28 12.30
CA ASN A 92 3.51 -10.98 12.34
C ASN A 92 3.78 -9.47 12.28
N PHE A 93 4.87 -9.04 12.93
CA PHE A 93 5.28 -7.63 12.94
C PHE A 93 6.80 -7.53 12.88
N ILE A 94 7.31 -6.99 11.78
CA ILE A 94 8.74 -6.90 11.45
C ILE A 94 9.19 -5.45 11.53
N LEU A 95 10.19 -5.19 12.35
CA LEU A 95 10.80 -3.88 12.58
C LEU A 95 12.30 -3.94 12.34
N LYS A 96 12.91 -2.83 11.95
CA LYS A 96 14.37 -2.75 11.81
C LYS A 96 15.09 -3.03 13.12
N PRO A 97 16.14 -3.87 13.13
CA PRO A 97 16.78 -4.36 14.37
C PRO A 97 17.54 -3.33 15.18
N ASN A 98 18.01 -2.18 14.66
CA ASN A 98 18.90 -1.27 15.40
C ASN A 98 18.73 0.23 15.16
N LEU A 99 18.65 0.99 16.29
CA LEU A 99 18.74 2.45 16.34
C LEU A 99 20.16 3.01 16.06
N SER A 100 21.22 2.28 16.40
CA SER A 100 22.60 2.77 16.32
C SER A 100 23.03 3.14 14.90
N ASN A 101 22.38 2.57 13.89
CA ASN A 101 22.60 2.89 12.50
C ASN A 101 21.73 4.02 11.96
N LEU A 102 20.68 4.43 12.64
CA LEU A 102 19.76 5.48 12.17
C LEU A 102 20.43 6.86 12.05
N LEU A 103 21.34 7.19 12.97
CA LEU A 103 22.13 8.43 12.91
C LEU A 103 23.13 8.47 11.75
N LYS A 104 23.61 7.28 11.32
CA LYS A 104 24.51 7.10 10.17
C LYS A 104 23.75 6.91 8.85
N LEU A 105 22.43 6.62 8.91
CA LEU A 105 21.60 6.16 7.79
C LEU A 105 21.05 7.31 6.91
N ARG A 106 21.12 8.57 7.34
CA ARG A 106 20.59 9.70 6.56
C ARG A 106 21.22 9.91 5.18
N LEU A 107 22.41 9.37 4.94
CA LEU A 107 23.12 9.50 3.67
C LEU A 107 23.08 8.23 2.79
N ARG A 108 22.44 7.13 3.28
CA ARG A 108 22.41 5.81 2.62
C ARG A 108 21.02 5.17 2.57
N ASP A 109 19.95 5.95 2.79
CA ASP A 109 18.62 5.43 3.15
C ASP A 109 17.94 4.56 2.07
N VAL A 110 18.09 4.90 0.80
CA VAL A 110 17.39 4.21 -0.30
C VAL A 110 17.82 2.75 -0.43
N HIS A 111 19.12 2.49 -0.37
CA HIS A 111 19.69 1.15 -0.53
C HIS A 111 19.29 0.22 0.64
N ASN A 112 19.28 0.76 1.85
CA ASN A 112 18.95 0.02 3.06
C ASN A 112 17.45 -0.36 3.15
N GLN A 113 16.56 0.42 2.53
CA GLN A 113 15.12 0.10 2.52
C GLN A 113 14.79 -1.04 1.58
N ILE A 114 15.33 -1.03 0.36
CA ILE A 114 15.12 -2.10 -0.63
C ILE A 114 15.53 -3.43 -0.03
N GLY A 115 16.77 -3.54 0.47
CA GLY A 115 17.29 -4.76 1.03
C GLY A 115 16.51 -5.23 2.25
N TYR A 116 16.17 -4.33 3.16
CA TYR A 116 15.40 -4.64 4.35
C TYR A 116 13.98 -5.15 4.00
N LYS A 117 13.24 -4.41 3.18
CA LYS A 117 11.86 -4.77 2.84
C LYS A 117 11.80 -6.06 2.03
N LEU A 118 12.68 -6.26 1.04
CA LEU A 118 12.73 -7.52 0.28
C LEU A 118 13.04 -8.72 1.19
N HIS A 119 14.06 -8.62 2.04
CA HIS A 119 14.37 -9.69 3.00
C HIS A 119 13.21 -9.97 3.94
N ALA A 120 12.54 -8.94 4.47
CA ALA A 120 11.38 -9.11 5.35
C ALA A 120 10.22 -9.80 4.62
N LEU A 121 9.97 -9.42 3.36
CA LEU A 121 8.92 -10.02 2.53
C LEU A 121 9.21 -11.50 2.26
N PHE A 122 10.42 -11.85 1.84
CA PHE A 122 10.78 -13.25 1.59
C PHE A 122 10.72 -14.10 2.86
N SER A 123 11.30 -13.62 3.97
CA SER A 123 11.38 -14.37 5.23
C SER A 123 10.04 -14.56 5.94
N SER A 124 9.03 -13.79 5.59
CA SER A 124 7.69 -13.86 6.20
C SER A 124 6.60 -14.31 5.24
N ARG A 125 6.99 -14.85 4.08
CA ARG A 125 6.04 -15.36 3.10
C ARG A 125 5.31 -16.58 3.64
N ILE A 126 4.02 -16.66 3.33
CA ILE A 126 3.19 -17.84 3.60
C ILE A 126 2.88 -18.48 2.26
N LEU A 127 3.29 -19.73 2.09
CA LEU A 127 3.07 -20.47 0.85
C LEU A 127 1.58 -20.67 0.55
N HIS A 128 1.24 -20.78 -0.71
CA HIS A 128 -0.11 -21.05 -1.22
C HIS A 128 -1.18 -20.02 -0.82
N ARG A 129 -0.77 -18.77 -0.54
CA ARG A 129 -1.69 -17.66 -0.31
C ARG A 129 -1.52 -16.55 -1.34
N SER A 130 -2.64 -15.98 -1.75
CA SER A 130 -2.63 -14.73 -2.50
C SER A 130 -2.24 -13.57 -1.58
N GLU A 131 -1.37 -12.68 -2.06
CA GLU A 131 -0.86 -11.57 -1.28
C GLU A 131 -1.41 -10.23 -1.79
N TYR A 132 -1.72 -9.36 -0.84
CA TYR A 132 -2.10 -7.97 -1.06
C TYR A 132 -1.18 -7.07 -0.24
N LEU A 133 -0.49 -6.14 -0.91
CA LEU A 133 0.51 -5.29 -0.29
C LEU A 133 0.03 -3.85 -0.22
N PHE A 134 0.33 -3.19 0.88
CA PHE A 134 -0.04 -1.80 1.14
C PHE A 134 1.18 -1.01 1.57
N GLY A 135 1.46 0.06 0.86
CA GLY A 135 2.60 0.95 1.09
C GLY A 135 2.27 2.40 0.73
N ASP A 136 3.28 3.24 0.71
CA ASP A 136 3.15 4.66 0.40
C ASP A 136 4.14 5.14 -0.69
N ASP A 137 3.95 6.39 -1.14
CA ASP A 137 4.77 7.01 -2.17
C ASP A 137 5.98 7.79 -1.62
N SER A 138 6.19 7.81 -0.30
CA SER A 138 7.33 8.48 0.32
C SER A 138 8.59 7.61 0.31
N GLU A 139 8.40 6.29 0.30
CA GLU A 139 9.43 5.28 0.15
C GLU A 139 9.42 4.71 -1.28
N GLN A 140 10.05 3.58 -1.50
CA GLN A 140 10.08 2.92 -2.82
C GLN A 140 9.14 1.71 -2.87
N ASP A 141 8.03 1.76 -2.12
CA ASP A 141 7.16 0.61 -1.96
C ASP A 141 6.57 0.11 -3.29
N GLY A 142 6.21 1.02 -4.19
CA GLY A 142 5.74 0.62 -5.52
C GLY A 142 6.75 -0.21 -6.29
N LEU A 143 8.04 0.15 -6.24
CA LEU A 143 9.14 -0.58 -6.86
C LEU A 143 9.40 -1.91 -6.15
N ILE A 144 9.56 -1.87 -4.82
CA ILE A 144 9.92 -3.04 -4.01
C ILE A 144 8.83 -4.11 -4.09
N TYR A 145 7.57 -3.72 -3.94
CA TYR A 145 6.43 -4.64 -3.92
C TYR A 145 6.10 -5.19 -5.30
N SER A 146 6.30 -4.39 -6.36
CA SER A 146 6.17 -4.88 -7.74
C SER A 146 7.25 -5.91 -8.06
N LEU A 147 8.52 -5.62 -7.73
CA LEU A 147 9.64 -6.53 -7.90
C LEU A 147 9.43 -7.82 -7.09
N TYR A 148 9.04 -7.70 -5.81
CA TYR A 148 8.70 -8.84 -4.98
C TYR A 148 7.64 -9.74 -5.64
N GLY A 149 6.57 -9.14 -6.18
CA GLY A 149 5.52 -9.89 -6.88
C GLY A 149 6.06 -10.67 -8.09
N ASP A 150 6.93 -10.06 -8.90
CA ASP A 150 7.51 -10.71 -10.06
C ASP A 150 8.50 -11.81 -9.70
N LEU A 151 9.21 -11.65 -8.58
CA LEU A 151 10.10 -12.66 -8.04
C LEU A 151 9.35 -13.88 -7.52
N ILE A 152 8.28 -13.70 -6.72
CA ILE A 152 7.53 -14.85 -6.19
C ILE A 152 6.72 -15.58 -7.26
N GLU A 153 6.37 -14.91 -8.34
CA GLU A 153 5.71 -15.49 -9.51
C GLU A 153 6.70 -16.13 -10.51
N GLY A 154 8.00 -16.07 -10.24
CA GLY A 154 9.05 -16.61 -11.11
C GLY A 154 9.23 -15.87 -12.43
N ARG A 155 8.74 -14.61 -12.54
CA ARG A 155 8.92 -13.76 -13.74
C ARG A 155 10.26 -13.05 -13.78
N VAL A 156 10.88 -12.89 -12.62
CA VAL A 156 12.24 -12.38 -12.41
C VAL A 156 13.02 -13.45 -11.68
N GLY A 157 14.18 -13.80 -12.20
CA GLY A 157 15.04 -14.85 -11.65
C GLY A 157 16.10 -14.35 -10.65
N VAL A 158 16.91 -15.28 -10.17
CA VAL A 158 17.96 -14.98 -9.17
C VAL A 158 19.04 -14.07 -9.73
N ASP A 159 19.42 -14.24 -10.99
CA ASP A 159 20.49 -13.46 -11.62
C ASP A 159 20.07 -12.00 -11.79
N GLU A 160 18.84 -11.77 -12.25
CA GLU A 160 18.25 -10.44 -12.39
C GLU A 160 18.07 -9.75 -11.02
N LEU A 161 17.69 -10.53 -10.00
CA LEU A 161 17.65 -10.01 -8.62
C LEU A 161 19.03 -9.57 -8.14
N GLN A 162 20.06 -10.38 -8.34
CA GLN A 162 21.45 -10.04 -7.96
C GLN A 162 21.95 -8.79 -8.70
N GLU A 163 21.70 -8.71 -10.01
CA GLU A 163 22.04 -7.55 -10.82
C GLU A 163 21.32 -6.30 -10.29
N PHE A 164 20.02 -6.36 -10.06
CA PHE A 164 19.23 -5.26 -9.52
C PHE A 164 19.77 -4.78 -8.17
N LEU A 165 20.03 -5.69 -7.23
CA LEU A 165 20.53 -5.35 -5.89
C LEU A 165 21.93 -4.71 -5.97
N THR A 166 22.76 -5.14 -6.93
CA THR A 166 24.09 -4.57 -7.20
C THR A 166 23.95 -3.14 -7.74
N ILE A 167 23.09 -2.91 -8.73
CA ILE A 167 22.78 -1.57 -9.27
C ILE A 167 22.18 -0.67 -8.18
N ALA A 168 21.34 -1.23 -7.32
CA ALA A 168 20.78 -0.54 -6.17
C ALA A 168 21.85 -0.21 -5.11
N GLY A 169 23.09 -0.69 -5.25
CA GLY A 169 24.24 -0.33 -4.41
C GLY A 169 24.26 -1.01 -3.04
N LEU A 170 23.64 -2.18 -2.92
CA LEU A 170 23.71 -2.98 -1.69
C LEU A 170 25.09 -3.60 -1.50
N TYR A 171 25.48 -3.82 -0.25
CA TYR A 171 26.69 -4.56 0.05
C TYR A 171 26.56 -6.05 -0.29
N ARG A 172 27.66 -6.69 -0.69
CA ARG A 172 27.68 -8.10 -1.07
C ARG A 172 27.03 -9.02 -0.01
N ALA A 173 27.34 -8.82 1.25
CA ALA A 173 26.76 -9.62 2.34
C ALA A 173 25.24 -9.49 2.46
N ASP A 174 24.67 -8.29 2.18
CA ASP A 174 23.24 -8.09 2.15
C ASP A 174 22.61 -8.74 0.92
N ILE A 175 23.25 -8.67 -0.24
CA ILE A 175 22.82 -9.34 -1.46
C ILE A 175 22.77 -10.86 -1.22
N GLU A 176 23.85 -11.47 -0.71
CA GLU A 176 23.91 -12.90 -0.40
C GLU A 176 22.78 -13.33 0.55
N ARG A 177 22.51 -12.53 1.60
CA ARG A 177 21.41 -12.78 2.55
C ARG A 177 20.02 -12.72 1.90
N ILE A 178 19.77 -11.71 1.05
CA ILE A 178 18.49 -11.52 0.36
C ILE A 178 18.26 -12.65 -0.66
N VAL A 179 19.28 -12.99 -1.43
CA VAL A 179 19.22 -14.08 -2.41
C VAL A 179 18.99 -15.43 -1.72
N SER A 180 19.66 -15.68 -0.59
CA SER A 180 19.42 -16.89 0.20
C SER A 180 17.97 -16.96 0.69
N ALA A 181 17.41 -15.85 1.16
CA ALA A 181 16.01 -15.79 1.57
C ALA A 181 15.05 -15.98 0.38
N TYR A 182 15.38 -15.42 -0.80
CA TYR A 182 14.61 -15.62 -2.03
C TYR A 182 14.58 -17.10 -2.45
N ILE A 183 15.73 -17.77 -2.47
CA ILE A 183 15.81 -19.20 -2.83
C ILE A 183 15.02 -20.05 -1.81
N ALA A 184 15.17 -19.76 -0.52
CA ALA A 184 14.50 -20.50 0.55
C ALA A 184 12.96 -20.39 0.56
N MET A 185 12.41 -19.36 -0.08
CA MET A 185 10.95 -19.18 -0.15
C MET A 185 10.26 -19.93 -1.29
N GLU A 186 10.99 -20.72 -2.08
CA GLU A 186 10.46 -21.50 -3.21
C GLU A 186 9.71 -20.62 -4.23
N PRO A 187 10.44 -19.85 -5.08
CA PRO A 187 9.82 -18.98 -6.06
C PRO A 187 9.00 -19.76 -7.10
N GLY A 188 8.00 -19.10 -7.70
CA GLY A 188 7.14 -19.68 -8.73
C GLY A 188 5.77 -20.13 -8.23
N GLU A 189 5.55 -20.28 -6.92
CA GLU A 189 4.28 -20.70 -6.32
C GLU A 189 3.53 -19.57 -5.59
N GLY A 190 3.88 -18.33 -5.86
CA GLY A 190 3.28 -17.17 -5.21
C GLY A 190 2.48 -16.31 -6.17
N ARG A 191 1.63 -15.47 -5.61
CA ARG A 191 0.90 -14.47 -6.37
C ARG A 191 0.67 -13.22 -5.55
N VAL A 192 1.06 -12.07 -6.10
CA VAL A 192 0.68 -10.75 -5.61
C VAL A 192 -0.46 -10.23 -6.46
N GLU A 193 -1.66 -10.22 -5.91
CA GLU A 193 -2.87 -9.79 -6.63
C GLU A 193 -2.90 -8.28 -6.85
N ARG A 194 -2.60 -7.50 -5.80
CA ARG A 194 -2.57 -6.03 -5.85
C ARG A 194 -1.52 -5.46 -4.89
N VAL A 195 -1.00 -4.32 -5.29
CA VAL A 195 -0.14 -3.45 -4.49
C VAL A 195 -0.81 -2.08 -4.41
N PHE A 196 -1.30 -1.70 -3.25
CA PHE A 196 -1.92 -0.40 -3.02
C PHE A 196 -0.87 0.58 -2.50
N ILE A 197 -0.70 1.70 -3.19
CA ILE A 197 0.25 2.75 -2.80
C ILE A 197 -0.52 4.01 -2.40
N HIS A 198 -0.52 4.32 -1.11
CA HIS A 198 -1.10 5.54 -0.57
C HIS A 198 -0.26 6.75 -1.01
N LEU A 199 -0.91 7.73 -1.65
CA LEU A 199 -0.24 8.92 -2.19
C LEU A 199 -0.14 10.01 -1.11
N ASP A 200 0.63 9.75 -0.04
CA ASP A 200 0.89 10.70 1.04
C ASP A 200 1.60 11.97 0.52
N ARG A 201 2.60 11.80 -0.34
CA ARG A 201 3.35 12.90 -0.99
C ARG A 201 2.68 13.43 -2.25
N ARG A 202 1.50 12.90 -2.61
CA ARG A 202 0.77 13.27 -3.84
C ARG A 202 1.61 13.11 -5.11
N SER A 203 2.41 12.05 -5.18
CA SER A 203 3.16 11.71 -6.39
C SER A 203 2.22 11.62 -7.60
N PRO A 204 2.64 12.06 -8.78
CA PRO A 204 1.82 11.96 -9.99
C PRO A 204 1.42 10.51 -10.27
N VAL A 205 0.13 10.24 -10.39
CA VAL A 205 -0.40 8.88 -10.64
C VAL A 205 0.15 8.25 -11.92
N ALA A 206 0.47 9.07 -12.92
CA ALA A 206 1.07 8.61 -14.17
C ALA A 206 2.39 7.84 -13.97
N ARG A 207 3.12 8.10 -12.89
CA ARG A 207 4.34 7.42 -12.51
C ARG A 207 4.14 5.92 -12.28
N PHE A 208 2.97 5.54 -11.79
CA PHE A 208 2.66 4.15 -11.45
C PHE A 208 2.21 3.32 -12.65
N LYS A 209 1.95 3.94 -13.82
CA LYS A 209 1.56 3.22 -15.04
C LYS A 209 2.61 2.20 -15.50
N ALA A 210 3.89 2.48 -15.25
CA ALA A 210 4.99 1.57 -15.60
C ALA A 210 4.95 0.22 -14.85
N TYR A 211 4.22 0.13 -13.73
CA TYR A 211 4.01 -1.11 -13.00
C TYR A 211 2.77 -1.90 -13.46
N GLY A 212 2.04 -1.39 -14.45
CA GLY A 212 0.81 -2.01 -14.94
C GLY A 212 -0.33 -2.04 -13.91
N ARG A 213 -1.29 -2.94 -14.14
CA ARG A 213 -2.51 -3.03 -13.32
C ARG A 213 -2.29 -3.55 -11.89
N ARG A 214 -1.13 -4.16 -11.58
CA ARG A 214 -0.86 -4.69 -10.24
C ARG A 214 -0.75 -3.58 -9.20
N VAL A 215 -0.08 -2.48 -9.54
CA VAL A 215 0.15 -1.37 -8.62
C VAL A 215 -0.94 -0.32 -8.78
N VAL A 216 -1.69 -0.10 -7.70
CA VAL A 216 -2.85 0.80 -7.63
C VAL A 216 -2.50 1.99 -6.72
N PRO A 217 -2.13 3.15 -7.29
CA PRO A 217 -1.95 4.36 -6.50
C PRO A 217 -3.31 4.87 -6.01
N VAL A 218 -3.43 5.14 -4.71
CA VAL A 218 -4.69 5.56 -4.07
C VAL A 218 -4.51 6.84 -3.28
N TYR A 219 -5.43 7.78 -3.42
CA TYR A 219 -5.47 9.02 -2.62
C TYR A 219 -6.10 8.81 -1.24
N ASN A 220 -6.82 7.72 -1.05
CA ASN A 220 -7.45 7.34 0.21
C ASN A 220 -7.85 5.86 0.15
N TYR A 221 -8.14 5.29 1.32
CA TYR A 221 -8.47 3.86 1.43
C TYR A 221 -9.86 3.47 0.93
N PHE A 222 -10.76 4.42 0.66
CA PHE A 222 -11.99 4.13 -0.07
C PHE A 222 -11.71 3.65 -1.49
N GLN A 223 -10.71 4.23 -2.19
CA GLN A 223 -10.29 3.76 -3.52
C GLN A 223 -9.76 2.31 -3.46
N ALA A 224 -8.96 1.97 -2.45
CA ALA A 224 -8.51 0.59 -2.25
C ALA A 224 -9.69 -0.35 -1.97
N ALA A 225 -10.62 0.08 -1.10
CA ALA A 225 -11.82 -0.70 -0.78
C ALA A 225 -12.68 -0.98 -2.01
N VAL A 226 -12.86 0.00 -2.90
CA VAL A 226 -13.61 -0.16 -4.16
C VAL A 226 -12.97 -1.21 -5.07
N VAL A 227 -11.65 -1.18 -5.24
CA VAL A 227 -10.94 -2.19 -6.05
C VAL A 227 -11.04 -3.58 -5.42
N LEU A 228 -10.91 -3.68 -4.10
CA LEU A 228 -11.04 -4.94 -3.38
C LEU A 228 -12.49 -5.48 -3.37
N PHE A 229 -13.48 -4.58 -3.36
CA PHE A 229 -14.89 -4.96 -3.55
C PHE A 229 -15.15 -5.55 -4.95
N ASP A 230 -14.55 -4.98 -5.99
CA ASP A 230 -14.61 -5.52 -7.35
C ASP A 230 -14.00 -6.92 -7.45
N MET A 231 -12.92 -7.16 -6.72
CA MET A 231 -12.24 -8.45 -6.64
C MET A 231 -13.00 -9.48 -5.76
N GLY A 232 -14.16 -9.10 -5.20
CA GLY A 232 -14.94 -9.98 -4.32
C GLY A 232 -14.33 -10.18 -2.93
N MET A 233 -13.40 -9.32 -2.51
CA MET A 233 -12.74 -9.39 -1.21
C MET A 233 -13.51 -8.67 -0.10
N LEU A 234 -14.50 -7.87 -0.43
CA LEU A 234 -15.32 -7.13 0.51
C LEU A 234 -16.80 -7.34 0.19
N SER A 235 -17.61 -7.49 1.25
CA SER A 235 -19.07 -7.47 1.12
C SER A 235 -19.59 -6.04 1.00
N PRO A 236 -20.86 -5.83 0.55
CA PRO A 236 -21.53 -4.54 0.60
C PRO A 236 -21.52 -3.90 1.99
N ALA A 237 -21.75 -4.70 3.03
CA ALA A 237 -21.72 -4.23 4.42
C ALA A 237 -20.32 -3.78 4.85
N ALA A 238 -19.28 -4.53 4.48
CA ALA A 238 -17.89 -4.16 4.74
C ALA A 238 -17.54 -2.82 4.06
N LEU A 239 -17.94 -2.63 2.82
CA LEU A 239 -17.72 -1.38 2.09
C LEU A 239 -18.43 -0.21 2.78
N SER A 240 -19.65 -0.41 3.26
CA SER A 240 -20.41 0.60 4.02
C SER A 240 -19.70 0.99 5.33
N ASN A 241 -19.20 0.01 6.08
CA ASN A 241 -18.45 0.25 7.33
C ASN A 241 -17.19 1.11 7.09
N ILE A 242 -16.47 0.82 6.01
CA ILE A 242 -15.28 1.61 5.62
C ILE A 242 -15.68 3.04 5.26
N LEU A 243 -16.78 3.21 4.53
CA LEU A 243 -17.27 4.51 4.13
C LEU A 243 -17.74 5.32 5.33
N GLU A 244 -18.40 4.72 6.33
CA GLU A 244 -18.76 5.39 7.58
C GLU A 244 -17.55 5.88 8.37
N GLU A 245 -16.50 5.07 8.43
CA GLU A 245 -15.24 5.47 9.04
C GLU A 245 -14.66 6.69 8.31
N MET A 246 -14.64 6.67 6.98
CA MET A 246 -14.20 7.81 6.18
C MET A 246 -15.03 9.08 6.45
N GLN A 247 -16.33 8.93 6.64
CA GLN A 247 -17.21 10.06 7.00
C GLN A 247 -16.86 10.66 8.38
N ARG A 248 -16.58 9.82 9.39
CA ARG A 248 -16.11 10.28 10.70
C ARG A 248 -14.82 11.11 10.60
N HIS A 249 -14.02 10.86 9.58
CA HIS A 249 -12.82 11.63 9.23
C HIS A 249 -13.09 12.76 8.22
N HIS A 250 -14.32 13.27 8.15
CA HIS A 250 -14.72 14.41 7.31
C HIS A 250 -14.58 14.18 5.80
N TYR A 251 -14.67 12.93 5.32
CA TYR A 251 -14.81 12.65 3.89
C TYR A 251 -16.29 12.76 3.50
N GLY A 252 -16.69 13.92 2.96
CA GLY A 252 -18.07 14.14 2.49
C GLY A 252 -18.39 13.35 1.20
N ALA A 253 -19.68 13.26 0.89
CA ALA A 253 -20.22 12.51 -0.26
C ALA A 253 -19.55 12.89 -1.59
N ILE A 254 -19.45 14.18 -1.88
CA ILE A 254 -18.83 14.69 -3.12
C ILE A 254 -17.37 14.24 -3.23
N ARG A 255 -16.59 14.30 -2.13
CA ARG A 255 -15.18 13.89 -2.12
C ARG A 255 -15.03 12.41 -2.41
N LEU A 256 -15.92 11.56 -1.85
CA LEU A 256 -15.88 10.11 -2.06
C LEU A 256 -16.38 9.73 -3.46
N ALA A 257 -17.42 10.39 -3.97
CA ALA A 257 -17.85 10.23 -5.35
C ALA A 257 -16.75 10.59 -6.36
N ASN A 258 -16.04 11.71 -6.14
CA ASN A 258 -14.89 12.09 -6.95
C ASN A 258 -13.75 11.07 -6.85
N SER A 259 -13.53 10.48 -5.66
CA SER A 259 -12.53 9.41 -5.47
C SER A 259 -12.87 8.16 -6.27
N LEU A 260 -14.15 7.75 -6.29
CA LEU A 260 -14.62 6.61 -7.08
C LEU A 260 -14.43 6.86 -8.58
N GLN A 261 -14.80 8.05 -9.04
CA GLN A 261 -14.63 8.38 -10.46
C GLN A 261 -13.17 8.52 -10.89
N ASP A 262 -12.31 9.03 -10.00
CA ASP A 262 -10.89 9.11 -10.28
C ASP A 262 -10.29 7.70 -10.50
N ILE A 263 -10.64 6.70 -9.68
CA ILE A 263 -10.15 5.33 -9.85
C ILE A 263 -10.68 4.69 -11.15
N VAL A 264 -11.93 5.00 -11.55
CA VAL A 264 -12.50 4.57 -12.84
C VAL A 264 -11.75 5.21 -14.01
N ARG A 265 -11.54 6.53 -13.99
CA ARG A 265 -10.80 7.24 -15.06
C ARG A 265 -9.38 6.75 -15.26
N ARG A 266 -8.77 6.25 -14.19
CA ARG A 266 -7.41 5.71 -14.23
C ARG A 266 -7.34 4.26 -14.70
N GLY A 267 -8.48 3.61 -14.96
CA GLY A 267 -8.55 2.23 -15.49
C GLY A 267 -8.38 1.14 -14.43
N TYR A 268 -8.46 1.47 -13.13
CA TYR A 268 -8.41 0.49 -12.05
C TYR A 268 -9.78 -0.04 -11.64
N ALA A 269 -10.85 0.60 -12.09
CA ALA A 269 -12.23 0.21 -11.87
C ALA A 269 -13.06 0.52 -13.13
N THR A 270 -14.13 -0.23 -13.35
CA THR A 270 -15.06 0.00 -14.46
C THR A 270 -16.21 0.94 -14.05
N ARG A 271 -16.91 1.50 -15.03
CA ARG A 271 -18.13 2.26 -14.77
C ARG A 271 -19.21 1.40 -14.11
N ASP A 272 -19.32 0.14 -14.51
CA ASP A 272 -20.24 -0.82 -13.92
C ASP A 272 -19.93 -1.01 -12.42
N LEU A 273 -18.66 -1.07 -12.04
CA LEU A 273 -18.27 -1.11 -10.63
C LEU A 273 -18.77 0.11 -9.88
N ALA A 274 -18.71 1.31 -10.44
CA ALA A 274 -19.22 2.51 -9.80
C ALA A 274 -20.73 2.40 -9.50
N LEU A 275 -21.51 1.84 -10.43
CA LEU A 275 -22.91 1.57 -10.23
C LEU A 275 -23.16 0.49 -9.17
N ARG A 276 -22.36 -0.58 -9.17
CA ARG A 276 -22.45 -1.64 -8.15
C ARG A 276 -22.08 -1.12 -6.75
N VAL A 277 -21.09 -0.25 -6.64
CA VAL A 277 -20.73 0.42 -5.36
C VAL A 277 -21.89 1.27 -4.87
N SER A 278 -22.51 2.09 -5.73
CA SER A 278 -23.66 2.90 -5.36
C SER A 278 -24.83 2.03 -4.89
N ALA A 279 -25.14 0.95 -5.59
CA ALA A 279 -26.19 0.00 -5.20
C ALA A 279 -25.87 -0.67 -3.85
N ALA A 280 -24.63 -1.16 -3.68
CA ALA A 280 -24.21 -1.81 -2.44
C ALA A 280 -24.33 -0.89 -1.22
N LEU A 281 -23.99 0.39 -1.38
CA LEU A 281 -24.10 1.39 -0.32
C LEU A 281 -25.57 1.73 -0.01
N ARG A 282 -26.47 1.63 -0.99
CA ARG A 282 -27.92 1.82 -0.80
C ARG A 282 -28.52 0.71 0.04
N ASP A 283 -28.20 -0.52 -0.30
CA ASP A 283 -28.76 -1.70 0.34
C ASP A 283 -28.26 -1.92 1.78
N ALA A 284 -27.06 -1.43 2.09
CA ALA A 284 -26.44 -1.60 3.40
C ALA A 284 -26.83 -0.54 4.45
N ARG A 285 -27.56 0.51 4.07
CA ARG A 285 -27.89 1.63 4.97
C ARG A 285 -29.36 1.74 5.28
N ASP A 286 -29.70 1.57 6.56
CA ASP A 286 -31.00 1.92 7.11
C ASP A 286 -31.13 3.44 7.36
N GLY A 287 -31.87 4.15 6.52
CA GLY A 287 -32.48 5.47 6.80
C GLY A 287 -31.58 6.67 7.14
N ALA A 288 -30.64 6.53 8.06
CA ALA A 288 -29.83 7.66 8.58
C ALA A 288 -28.71 8.17 7.64
N GLY A 289 -28.46 7.48 6.56
CA GLY A 289 -27.46 7.85 5.56
C GLY A 289 -28.02 8.37 4.25
N ARG A 290 -29.33 8.63 4.16
CA ARG A 290 -30.02 8.96 2.91
C ARG A 290 -29.47 10.24 2.27
N ASP A 291 -29.34 11.32 3.03
CA ASP A 291 -28.81 12.60 2.51
C ASP A 291 -27.40 12.46 1.95
N PHE A 292 -26.56 11.67 2.63
CA PHE A 292 -25.21 11.38 2.12
C PHE A 292 -25.27 10.59 0.82
N GLN A 293 -26.12 9.59 0.75
CA GLN A 293 -26.25 8.74 -0.43
C GLN A 293 -26.80 9.52 -1.62
N GLU A 294 -27.86 10.32 -1.43
CA GLU A 294 -28.39 11.20 -2.48
C GLU A 294 -27.32 12.16 -3.01
N ALA A 295 -26.54 12.77 -2.11
CA ALA A 295 -25.43 13.64 -2.50
C ALA A 295 -24.30 12.88 -3.22
N PHE A 296 -24.01 11.63 -2.80
CA PHE A 296 -23.03 10.78 -3.43
C PHE A 296 -23.45 10.36 -4.85
N GLU A 297 -24.70 9.90 -5.01
CA GLU A 297 -25.26 9.52 -6.31
C GLU A 297 -25.38 10.73 -7.26
N ALA A 298 -25.86 11.88 -6.75
CA ALA A 298 -25.91 13.10 -7.54
C ALA A 298 -24.52 13.51 -8.04
N ALA A 299 -23.52 13.44 -7.19
CA ALA A 299 -22.13 13.72 -7.57
C ALA A 299 -21.58 12.73 -8.60
N LEU A 300 -21.93 11.43 -8.50
CA LEU A 300 -21.57 10.42 -9.50
C LEU A 300 -22.19 10.69 -10.86
N MET A 301 -23.46 11.12 -10.88
CA MET A 301 -24.20 11.40 -12.12
C MET A 301 -23.81 12.72 -12.78
N ALA A 302 -23.36 13.71 -11.99
CA ALA A 302 -22.98 15.03 -12.49
C ALA A 302 -21.69 15.04 -13.31
N LEU A 303 -20.89 13.97 -13.25
CA LEU A 303 -19.64 13.94 -13.98
C LEU A 303 -19.83 13.36 -15.40
N PRO A 304 -19.13 13.95 -16.42
CA PRO A 304 -19.25 13.47 -17.80
C PRO A 304 -18.99 11.97 -17.84
N SER A 305 -19.81 11.23 -18.59
CA SER A 305 -19.53 9.84 -18.87
C SER A 305 -18.24 9.78 -19.71
N THR A 306 -17.13 9.63 -19.02
CA THR A 306 -15.92 9.16 -19.71
C THR A 306 -16.19 7.73 -20.13
N GLY A 307 -15.98 7.42 -21.40
CA GLY A 307 -15.96 6.01 -21.84
C GLY A 307 -15.05 5.20 -20.91
N ASP A 308 -15.23 3.89 -20.87
CA ASP A 308 -14.36 3.01 -20.08
C ASP A 308 -12.90 3.34 -20.39
N ALA A 309 -12.14 3.66 -19.34
CA ALA A 309 -10.71 3.82 -19.49
C ALA A 309 -10.13 2.48 -19.98
N PRO A 310 -9.16 2.49 -20.88
CA PRO A 310 -8.53 1.27 -21.34
C PRO A 310 -7.98 0.49 -20.13
N GLU A 311 -8.27 -0.80 -20.11
CA GLU A 311 -7.74 -1.67 -19.04
C GLU A 311 -6.21 -1.59 -19.03
N LEU A 312 -5.64 -1.38 -17.84
CA LEU A 312 -4.19 -1.33 -17.69
C LEU A 312 -3.59 -2.71 -17.97
N PRO A 313 -2.56 -2.79 -18.81
CA PRO A 313 -1.97 -4.06 -19.18
C PRO A 313 -1.24 -4.72 -17.99
N HIS A 314 -1.10 -6.04 -18.07
CA HIS A 314 -0.07 -6.74 -17.32
C HIS A 314 1.28 -6.46 -17.97
N VAL A 315 2.20 -5.88 -17.22
CA VAL A 315 3.56 -5.59 -17.70
C VAL A 315 4.58 -6.27 -16.79
N LEU A 316 5.74 -6.59 -17.35
CA LEU A 316 6.95 -6.84 -16.58
C LEU A 316 7.73 -5.52 -16.58
N PRO A 317 7.84 -4.83 -15.44
CA PRO A 317 8.52 -3.55 -15.37
C PRO A 317 10.02 -3.67 -15.61
N ASP A 318 10.62 -2.67 -16.25
CA ASP A 318 12.07 -2.50 -16.24
C ASP A 318 12.51 -1.90 -14.89
N TYR A 319 12.82 -2.77 -13.94
CA TYR A 319 13.16 -2.39 -12.57
C TYR A 319 14.42 -1.53 -12.47
N ARG A 320 15.37 -1.70 -13.39
CA ARG A 320 16.58 -0.87 -13.47
C ARG A 320 16.22 0.58 -13.82
N THR A 321 15.53 0.77 -14.92
CA THR A 321 15.08 2.11 -15.35
C THR A 321 14.20 2.78 -14.30
N LEU A 322 13.31 2.02 -13.66
CA LEU A 322 12.45 2.54 -12.60
C LEU A 322 13.26 2.96 -11.36
N PHE A 323 14.24 2.17 -10.96
CA PHE A 323 15.11 2.51 -9.83
C PHE A 323 15.94 3.77 -10.10
N GLU A 324 16.55 3.87 -11.29
CA GLU A 324 17.32 5.05 -11.70
C GLU A 324 16.46 6.32 -11.70
N ALA A 325 15.23 6.23 -12.22
CA ALA A 325 14.27 7.34 -12.19
C ALA A 325 13.89 7.76 -10.76
N GLU A 326 13.72 6.80 -9.84
CA GLU A 326 13.46 7.07 -8.42
C GLU A 326 14.65 7.74 -7.73
N ARG A 327 15.85 7.24 -7.98
CA ARG A 327 17.10 7.78 -7.44
C ARG A 327 17.31 9.23 -7.87
N TYR A 328 17.13 9.54 -9.15
CA TYR A 328 17.28 10.89 -9.69
C TYR A 328 16.36 11.89 -8.99
N ARG A 329 15.10 11.53 -8.73
CA ARG A 329 14.12 12.41 -8.07
C ARG A 329 14.42 12.69 -6.61
N ARG A 330 15.10 11.78 -5.91
CA ARG A 330 15.45 11.91 -4.49
C ARG A 330 16.77 12.63 -4.25
N THR A 331 17.58 12.79 -5.29
CA THR A 331 18.79 13.59 -5.21
C THR A 331 18.35 15.07 -5.15
N PRO A 332 18.65 15.83 -4.07
CA PRO A 332 18.40 17.26 -4.07
C PRO A 332 19.13 17.85 -5.28
N MET A 333 18.44 18.65 -6.09
CA MET A 333 19.13 19.45 -7.10
C MET A 333 20.20 20.27 -6.37
N SER A 334 21.46 19.91 -6.54
CA SER A 334 22.56 20.73 -6.08
C SER A 334 22.38 22.09 -6.73
N ILE A 335 22.40 23.12 -5.90
CA ILE A 335 22.23 24.52 -6.28
C ILE A 335 23.44 24.92 -7.17
N SER A 336 23.45 24.49 -8.43
CA SER A 336 24.33 25.02 -9.48
C SER A 336 23.59 26.02 -10.40
N GLY A 337 22.38 26.44 -10.01
CA GLY A 337 21.55 27.41 -10.75
C GLY A 337 21.61 28.84 -10.25
N ARG A 338 22.58 29.24 -9.40
CA ARG A 338 22.71 30.61 -8.93
C ARG A 338 23.65 31.50 -9.79
N GLU A 339 24.24 30.97 -10.84
CA GLU A 339 25.16 31.73 -11.69
C GLU A 339 24.52 32.37 -12.94
N TRP A 340 23.22 32.24 -13.17
CA TRP A 340 22.55 32.81 -14.36
C TRP A 340 21.69 34.04 -14.10
N LEU A 341 21.83 34.69 -12.94
CA LEU A 341 21.07 35.90 -12.62
C LEU A 341 21.96 37.11 -12.25
N MET A 342 23.22 37.13 -12.65
CA MET A 342 24.11 38.31 -12.56
C MET A 342 24.96 38.46 -13.83
N GLU A 343 24.32 38.69 -14.96
CA GLU A 343 24.86 39.43 -16.11
C GLU A 343 23.75 40.28 -16.73
#